data_ec75b3bb6a8f74ee60ae4f338968b74c
#
_entry.id   ec75b3bb6a8f74ee60ae4f338968b74c
#
_cell.length_a   1.000
_cell.length_b   1.000
_cell.length_c   1.000
_cell.angle_alpha   90.00
_cell.angle_beta   90.00
_cell.angle_gamma   90.00
#
_symmetry.space_group_name_H-M   'P 1'
#
loop_
_entity.id
_entity.type
_entity.pdbx_description
1 polymer ?
#
loop_
_entity_poly.entity_id
_entity_poly.type
_entity_poly.pdbx_seq_one_letter_code
_entity_poly.pdbx_strand_id
1 'polypeptide(L)'
;RGLGDVYKRQKVGDTLDAYSCKPSFAVLISPVISMDDAIVHEGSRTNLLGKWEQDITLRNLFSLEKQVNGNTAPAILFHASNDKAVSPLNSIAYYTALYKAGIEKSSLHLFPTGGHAISLRAQRGSTVMWPELAEAWLIENGFLSPL
;
A
#
# COMPACT_ATOMS: atom_id res chain seq x y z
N ARG A 1 13.92 -5.09 3.05
CA ARG A 1 13.55 -6.29 3.84
C ARG A 1 12.04 -6.27 3.95
N GLY A 2 11.35 -7.19 3.26
CA GLY A 2 9.89 -7.23 3.24
C GLY A 2 9.32 -7.61 4.61
N LEU A 3 8.09 -7.22 4.87
CA LEU A 3 7.33 -7.53 6.10
C LEU A 3 7.32 -9.05 6.41
N GLY A 4 7.44 -9.91 5.41
CA GLY A 4 7.52 -11.36 5.57
C GLY A 4 8.76 -11.87 6.30
N ASP A 5 9.89 -11.14 6.26
CA ASP A 5 11.12 -11.50 6.98
C ASP A 5 11.03 -11.17 8.48
N VAL A 6 10.23 -10.20 8.86
CA VAL A 6 10.02 -9.82 10.26
C VAL A 6 9.30 -10.95 11.01
N TYR A 7 8.31 -11.58 10.39
CA TYR A 7 7.57 -12.70 11.00
C TYR A 7 8.37 -14.00 11.14
N LYS A 8 9.44 -14.21 10.34
CA LYS A 8 10.25 -15.43 10.39
C LYS A 8 11.46 -15.35 11.32
N ARG A 9 11.86 -14.18 11.79
CA ARG A 9 13.08 -13.98 12.58
C ARG A 9 12.88 -13.87 14.09
N GLN A 10 11.67 -13.71 14.57
CA GLN A 10 11.38 -13.69 16.00
C GLN A 10 11.31 -15.12 16.55
N LYS A 11 12.47 -15.71 16.84
CA LYS A 11 12.59 -17.02 17.52
C LYS A 11 13.19 -16.93 18.93
N VAL A 12 13.38 -15.72 19.44
CA VAL A 12 13.84 -15.51 20.83
C VAL A 12 12.67 -14.84 21.55
N GLY A 13 11.81 -15.67 22.18
CA GLY A 13 10.60 -15.22 22.82
C GLY A 13 10.89 -14.27 23.98
N ASP A 14 10.57 -12.99 23.80
CA ASP A 14 10.41 -12.04 24.90
C ASP A 14 8.93 -11.67 25.06
N THR A 15 8.63 -10.82 26.03
CA THR A 15 7.24 -10.37 26.29
C THR A 15 6.64 -9.58 25.11
N LEU A 16 7.47 -9.05 24.21
CA LEU A 16 7.01 -8.29 23.03
C LEU A 16 6.54 -9.22 21.92
N ASP A 17 7.03 -10.46 21.86
CA ASP A 17 6.59 -11.46 20.88
C ASP A 17 5.13 -11.90 21.06
N ALA A 18 4.53 -11.57 22.20
CA ALA A 18 3.10 -11.80 22.45
C ALA A 18 2.20 -10.79 21.71
N TYR A 19 2.76 -9.67 21.21
CA TYR A 19 2.00 -8.66 20.50
C TYR A 19 1.98 -8.94 18.99
N SER A 20 0.80 -8.79 18.39
CA SER A 20 0.66 -8.90 16.93
C SER A 20 1.36 -7.73 16.22
N CYS A 21 2.21 -8.04 15.24
CA CYS A 21 2.78 -7.03 14.34
C CYS A 21 1.84 -6.69 13.15
N LYS A 22 0.64 -7.28 13.12
CA LYS A 22 -0.36 -6.98 12.08
C LYS A 22 -0.85 -5.55 12.26
N PRO A 23 -0.75 -4.68 11.24
CA PRO A 23 -1.33 -3.34 11.31
C PRO A 23 -2.86 -3.41 11.38
N SER A 24 -3.48 -2.47 12.08
CA SER A 24 -4.94 -2.34 12.12
C SER A 24 -5.48 -1.78 10.80
N PHE A 25 -4.70 -0.94 10.13
CA PHE A 25 -5.01 -0.34 8.83
C PHE A 25 -3.72 0.11 8.13
N ALA A 26 -3.84 0.52 6.87
CA ALA A 26 -2.76 1.16 6.11
C ALA A 26 -3.24 2.44 5.41
N VAL A 27 -2.39 3.48 5.40
CA VAL A 27 -2.57 4.69 4.57
C VAL A 27 -1.44 4.67 3.53
N LEU A 28 -1.80 4.55 2.26
CA LEU A 28 -0.86 4.34 1.18
C LEU A 28 -0.91 5.51 0.19
N ILE A 29 0.21 6.20 0.01
CA ILE A 29 0.32 7.38 -0.86
C ILE A 29 1.27 7.05 -2.01
N SER A 30 0.76 7.05 -3.24
CA SER A 30 1.50 6.70 -4.47
C SER A 30 2.33 5.42 -4.31
N PRO A 31 1.76 4.31 -3.80
CA PRO A 31 2.50 3.11 -3.46
C PRO A 31 2.99 2.35 -4.69
N VAL A 32 4.17 1.76 -4.57
CA VAL A 32 4.62 0.66 -5.45
C VAL A 32 4.05 -0.63 -4.87
N ILE A 33 3.24 -1.32 -5.63
CA ILE A 33 2.51 -2.52 -5.19
C ILE A 33 2.97 -3.76 -5.95
N SER A 34 3.01 -3.68 -7.29
CA SER A 34 3.22 -4.82 -8.15
C SER A 34 4.65 -4.89 -8.69
N MET A 35 5.14 -6.12 -8.83
CA MET A 35 6.39 -6.44 -9.53
C MET A 35 6.12 -6.96 -10.96
N ASP A 36 4.85 -6.92 -11.41
CA ASP A 36 4.44 -7.32 -12.74
C ASP A 36 4.91 -6.30 -13.79
N ASP A 37 5.42 -6.78 -14.93
CA ASP A 37 5.98 -5.93 -15.99
C ASP A 37 4.98 -4.90 -16.53
N ALA A 38 3.69 -5.17 -16.46
CA ALA A 38 2.65 -4.27 -16.97
C ALA A 38 2.54 -2.95 -16.19
N ILE A 39 2.86 -2.94 -14.87
CA ILE A 39 2.61 -1.79 -14.00
C ILE A 39 3.74 -1.52 -13.00
N VAL A 40 4.83 -2.27 -13.08
CA VAL A 40 5.95 -2.17 -12.15
C VAL A 40 6.64 -0.81 -12.21
N HIS A 41 7.15 -0.35 -11.07
CA HIS A 41 8.21 0.66 -11.03
C HIS A 41 9.56 -0.08 -11.07
N GLU A 42 10.23 -0.06 -12.22
CA GLU A 42 11.44 -0.85 -12.48
C GLU A 42 12.54 -0.63 -11.45
N GLY A 43 12.82 0.63 -11.10
CA GLY A 43 13.82 0.96 -10.09
C GLY A 43 13.55 0.33 -8.73
N SER A 44 12.27 0.27 -8.31
CA SER A 44 11.89 -0.40 -7.07
C SER A 44 12.07 -1.92 -7.14
N ARG A 45 11.73 -2.53 -8.28
CA ARG A 45 11.94 -3.96 -8.48
C ARG A 45 13.41 -4.31 -8.46
N THR A 46 14.23 -3.59 -9.22
CA THR A 46 15.68 -3.81 -9.25
C THR A 46 16.31 -3.66 -7.86
N ASN A 47 15.93 -2.61 -7.12
CA ASN A 47 16.45 -2.39 -5.77
C ASN A 47 15.98 -3.47 -4.77
N LEU A 48 14.76 -3.98 -4.92
CA LEU A 48 14.17 -4.98 -4.03
C LEU A 48 14.71 -6.39 -4.31
N LEU A 49 14.73 -6.79 -5.58
CA LEU A 49 15.03 -8.15 -6.02
C LEU A 49 16.49 -8.32 -6.46
N GLY A 50 17.19 -7.25 -6.83
CA GLY A 50 18.57 -7.28 -7.29
C GLY A 50 18.77 -8.27 -8.43
N LYS A 51 19.76 -9.15 -8.32
CA LYS A 51 20.04 -10.19 -9.32
C LYS A 51 18.88 -11.17 -9.58
N TRP A 52 17.88 -11.19 -8.72
CA TRP A 52 16.72 -12.08 -8.82
C TRP A 52 15.49 -11.39 -9.44
N GLU A 53 15.67 -10.20 -10.04
CA GLU A 53 14.54 -9.44 -10.60
C GLU A 53 13.78 -10.15 -11.73
N GLN A 54 14.39 -11.17 -12.36
CA GLN A 54 13.75 -12.00 -13.38
C GLN A 54 13.08 -13.26 -12.81
N ASP A 55 13.23 -13.54 -11.53
CA ASP A 55 12.58 -14.69 -10.87
C ASP A 55 11.07 -14.43 -10.71
N ILE A 56 10.27 -15.16 -11.49
CA ILE A 56 8.81 -15.03 -11.47
C ILE A 56 8.17 -15.37 -10.13
N THR A 57 8.78 -16.28 -9.36
CA THR A 57 8.30 -16.67 -8.03
C THR A 57 8.48 -15.51 -7.06
N LEU A 58 9.64 -14.85 -7.09
CA LEU A 58 9.89 -13.69 -6.25
C LEU A 58 9.06 -12.49 -6.70
N ARG A 59 8.91 -12.24 -8.00
CA ARG A 59 7.99 -11.21 -8.49
C ARG A 59 6.57 -11.42 -7.98
N ASN A 60 6.04 -12.63 -8.07
CA ASN A 60 4.72 -12.96 -7.56
C ASN A 60 4.63 -12.80 -6.04
N LEU A 61 5.66 -13.22 -5.30
CA LEU A 61 5.71 -13.10 -3.85
C LEU A 61 5.71 -11.64 -3.38
N PHE A 62 6.41 -10.76 -4.11
CA PHE A 62 6.50 -9.33 -3.78
C PHE A 62 5.48 -8.45 -4.50
N SER A 63 4.60 -9.01 -5.32
CA SER A 63 3.42 -8.33 -5.86
C SER A 63 2.31 -8.39 -4.83
N LEU A 64 2.13 -7.27 -4.10
CA LEU A 64 1.27 -7.23 -2.91
C LEU A 64 -0.20 -7.45 -3.23
N GLU A 65 -0.67 -7.07 -4.43
CA GLU A 65 -2.02 -7.34 -4.90
C GLU A 65 -2.31 -8.84 -5.00
N LYS A 66 -1.27 -9.66 -5.19
CA LYS A 66 -1.38 -11.12 -5.25
C LYS A 66 -1.34 -11.79 -3.86
N GLN A 67 -0.96 -11.03 -2.83
CA GLN A 67 -0.85 -11.53 -1.44
C GLN A 67 -2.08 -11.18 -0.59
N VAL A 68 -3.01 -10.39 -1.14
CA VAL A 68 -4.24 -10.00 -0.43
C VAL A 68 -5.10 -11.23 -0.15
N ASN A 69 -5.57 -11.32 1.07
CA ASN A 69 -6.49 -12.37 1.55
C ASN A 69 -7.43 -11.80 2.63
N GLY A 70 -8.39 -12.59 3.12
CA GLY A 70 -9.38 -12.15 4.10
C GLY A 70 -8.81 -11.66 5.44
N ASN A 71 -7.52 -11.87 5.71
CA ASN A 71 -6.83 -11.35 6.89
C ASN A 71 -6.01 -10.08 6.62
N THR A 72 -6.00 -9.56 5.39
CA THR A 72 -5.30 -8.32 5.04
C THR A 72 -5.94 -7.15 5.77
N ALA A 73 -5.13 -6.24 6.29
CA ALA A 73 -5.63 -5.02 6.92
C ALA A 73 -6.31 -4.12 5.88
N PRO A 74 -7.40 -3.42 6.23
CA PRO A 74 -8.02 -2.44 5.34
C PRO A 74 -7.06 -1.29 5.07
N ALA A 75 -7.19 -0.70 3.88
CA ALA A 75 -6.31 0.37 3.45
C ALA A 75 -7.09 1.51 2.77
N ILE A 76 -6.65 2.74 3.01
CA ILE A 76 -6.99 3.88 2.18
C ILE A 76 -5.82 4.23 1.28
N LEU A 77 -6.08 4.39 -0.01
CA LEU A 77 -5.07 4.67 -1.02
C LEU A 77 -5.31 6.01 -1.69
N PHE A 78 -4.23 6.76 -1.90
CA PHE A 78 -4.22 8.03 -2.61
C PHE A 78 -3.21 7.99 -3.75
N HIS A 79 -3.63 8.37 -4.97
CA HIS A 79 -2.73 8.38 -6.13
C HIS A 79 -3.13 9.49 -7.10
N ALA A 80 -2.16 10.08 -7.80
CA ALA A 80 -2.45 10.99 -8.90
C ALA A 80 -2.48 10.23 -10.23
N SER A 81 -3.51 10.46 -11.04
CA SER A 81 -3.65 9.82 -12.36
C SER A 81 -2.53 10.18 -13.34
N ASN A 82 -1.89 11.33 -13.12
CA ASN A 82 -0.75 11.79 -13.93
C ASN A 82 0.62 11.47 -13.33
N ASP A 83 0.69 10.55 -12.36
CA ASP A 83 1.97 10.05 -11.82
C ASP A 83 2.74 9.30 -12.91
N LYS A 84 3.92 9.83 -13.27
CA LYS A 84 4.79 9.26 -14.30
C LYS A 84 5.91 8.40 -13.73
N ALA A 85 6.12 8.44 -12.42
CA ALA A 85 7.12 7.61 -11.75
C ALA A 85 6.53 6.26 -11.37
N VAL A 86 5.40 6.26 -10.66
CA VAL A 86 4.69 5.04 -10.26
C VAL A 86 3.30 5.06 -10.88
N SER A 87 3.01 4.08 -11.71
CA SER A 87 1.69 3.97 -12.36
C SER A 87 0.56 3.88 -11.33
N PRO A 88 -0.52 4.68 -11.44
CA PRO A 88 -1.69 4.59 -10.56
C PRO A 88 -2.38 3.22 -10.64
N LEU A 89 -2.09 2.43 -11.66
CA LEU A 89 -2.55 1.04 -11.76
C LEU A 89 -2.09 0.18 -10.59
N ASN A 90 -0.98 0.54 -9.91
CA ASN A 90 -0.55 -0.12 -8.68
C ASN A 90 -1.63 0.01 -7.58
N SER A 91 -2.11 1.22 -7.32
CA SER A 91 -3.17 1.45 -6.33
C SER A 91 -4.49 0.82 -6.74
N ILE A 92 -4.84 0.87 -8.03
CA ILE A 92 -6.05 0.26 -8.57
C ILE A 92 -6.00 -1.27 -8.41
N ALA A 93 -4.87 -1.90 -8.73
CA ALA A 93 -4.70 -3.35 -8.60
C ALA A 93 -4.84 -3.80 -7.13
N TYR A 94 -4.21 -3.07 -6.21
CA TYR A 94 -4.28 -3.41 -4.79
C TYR A 94 -5.69 -3.22 -4.22
N TYR A 95 -6.33 -2.07 -4.51
CA TYR A 95 -7.71 -1.84 -4.09
C TYR A 95 -8.67 -2.90 -4.66
N THR A 96 -8.50 -3.26 -5.93
CA THR A 96 -9.29 -4.32 -6.56
C THR A 96 -9.12 -5.66 -5.84
N ALA A 97 -7.89 -5.99 -5.43
CA ALA A 97 -7.62 -7.20 -4.67
C ALA A 97 -8.26 -7.16 -3.28
N LEU A 98 -8.18 -6.02 -2.56
CA LEU A 98 -8.86 -5.81 -1.28
C LEU A 98 -10.38 -5.98 -1.41
N TYR A 99 -10.98 -5.36 -2.42
CA TYR A 99 -12.42 -5.46 -2.70
C TYR A 99 -12.84 -6.90 -2.96
N LYS A 100 -12.11 -7.63 -3.80
CA LYS A 100 -12.39 -9.04 -4.10
C LYS A 100 -12.22 -9.97 -2.90
N ALA A 101 -11.34 -9.61 -1.96
CA ALA A 101 -11.12 -10.35 -0.72
C ALA A 101 -12.15 -10.01 0.38
N GLY A 102 -13.11 -9.12 0.11
CA GLY A 102 -14.13 -8.70 1.07
C GLY A 102 -13.62 -7.77 2.17
N ILE A 103 -12.54 -7.01 1.92
CA ILE A 103 -12.00 -6.03 2.85
C ILE A 103 -12.75 -4.69 2.65
N GLU A 104 -14.01 -4.66 3.09
CA GLU A 104 -15.00 -3.60 2.80
C GLU A 104 -14.62 -2.21 3.32
N LYS A 105 -13.81 -2.14 4.39
CA LYS A 105 -13.35 -0.87 4.95
C LYS A 105 -12.27 -0.15 4.10
N SER A 106 -11.89 -0.68 2.95
CA SER A 106 -10.86 -0.08 2.11
C SER A 106 -11.40 0.99 1.18
N SER A 107 -10.59 2.00 0.86
CA SER A 107 -10.95 3.10 -0.03
C SER A 107 -9.81 3.46 -0.99
N LEU A 108 -10.15 3.99 -2.17
CA LEU A 108 -9.20 4.47 -3.16
C LEU A 108 -9.62 5.85 -3.68
N HIS A 109 -8.72 6.81 -3.62
CA HIS A 109 -8.89 8.17 -4.17
C HIS A 109 -7.86 8.43 -5.27
N LEU A 110 -8.36 8.64 -6.49
CA LEU A 110 -7.56 9.03 -7.64
C LEU A 110 -7.76 10.50 -7.92
N PHE A 111 -6.67 11.27 -7.86
CA PHE A 111 -6.66 12.69 -8.19
C PHE A 111 -6.25 12.89 -9.65
N PRO A 112 -6.89 13.80 -10.41
CA PRO A 112 -6.54 14.03 -11.82
C PRO A 112 -5.09 14.44 -12.01
N THR A 113 -4.56 15.24 -11.08
CA THR A 113 -3.20 15.81 -11.12
C THR A 113 -2.56 15.74 -9.74
N GLY A 114 -1.23 15.80 -9.69
CA GLY A 114 -0.43 15.75 -8.44
C GLY A 114 0.97 15.19 -8.68
N GLY A 115 1.15 14.36 -9.70
CA GLY A 115 2.40 13.64 -9.94
C GLY A 115 2.72 12.66 -8.81
N HIS A 116 3.99 12.29 -8.66
CA HIS A 116 4.44 11.35 -7.61
C HIS A 116 4.61 12.01 -6.23
N ALA A 117 4.40 13.30 -6.10
CA ALA A 117 4.70 14.07 -4.88
C ALA A 117 3.44 14.50 -4.13
N ILE A 118 2.46 13.63 -3.98
CA ILE A 118 1.31 13.87 -3.10
C ILE A 118 1.81 13.78 -1.65
N SER A 119 2.11 14.91 -1.04
CA SER A 119 2.59 14.97 0.34
C SER A 119 2.02 16.20 1.05
N LEU A 120 2.19 16.27 2.37
CA LEU A 120 1.78 17.45 3.16
C LEU A 120 2.47 18.74 2.72
N ARG A 121 3.67 18.65 2.14
CA ARG A 121 4.46 19.82 1.72
C ARG A 121 4.28 20.20 0.24
N ALA A 122 3.88 19.27 -0.60
CA ALA A 122 3.81 19.45 -2.06
C ALA A 122 2.38 19.26 -2.60
N GLN A 123 1.39 19.70 -1.84
CA GLN A 123 -0.02 19.64 -2.23
C GLN A 123 -0.33 20.59 -3.38
N ARG A 124 -1.04 20.11 -4.39
CA ARG A 124 -1.47 20.91 -5.55
C ARG A 124 -2.88 20.48 -5.99
N GLY A 125 -3.74 21.48 -6.25
CA GLY A 125 -5.10 21.20 -6.71
C GLY A 125 -5.87 20.33 -5.73
N SER A 126 -6.63 19.37 -6.22
CA SER A 126 -7.47 18.50 -5.38
C SER A 126 -6.70 17.57 -4.45
N THR A 127 -5.38 17.40 -4.67
CA THR A 127 -4.56 16.57 -3.78
C THR A 127 -4.43 17.13 -2.37
N VAL A 128 -4.69 18.42 -2.16
CA VAL A 128 -4.71 19.04 -0.82
C VAL A 128 -5.72 18.40 0.13
N MET A 129 -6.71 17.70 -0.40
CA MET A 129 -7.79 17.09 0.37
C MET A 129 -7.41 15.72 0.97
N TRP A 130 -6.31 15.10 0.57
CA TRP A 130 -6.01 13.73 1.02
C TRP A 130 -5.89 13.57 2.54
N PRO A 131 -5.35 14.55 3.33
CA PRO A 131 -5.29 14.38 4.78
C PRO A 131 -6.67 14.38 5.42
N GLU A 132 -7.56 15.27 4.99
CA GLU A 132 -8.94 15.34 5.47
C GLU A 132 -9.73 14.07 5.11
N LEU A 133 -9.54 13.56 3.88
CA LEU A 133 -10.14 12.29 3.46
C LEU A 133 -9.61 11.11 4.27
N ALA A 134 -8.31 11.10 4.60
CA ALA A 134 -7.73 10.07 5.45
C ALA A 134 -8.29 10.14 6.87
N GLU A 135 -8.40 11.34 7.46
CA GLU A 135 -8.97 11.55 8.78
C GLU A 135 -10.43 11.09 8.84
N ALA A 136 -11.24 11.53 7.88
CA ALA A 136 -12.64 11.13 7.77
C ALA A 136 -12.78 9.60 7.68
N TRP A 137 -11.95 8.95 6.85
CA TRP A 137 -11.93 7.50 6.72
C TRP A 137 -11.53 6.80 8.03
N LEU A 138 -10.55 7.34 8.77
CA LEU A 138 -10.14 6.80 10.07
C LEU A 138 -11.27 6.87 11.11
N ILE A 139 -11.99 7.98 11.14
CA ILE A 139 -13.13 8.18 12.05
C ILE A 139 -14.29 7.25 11.66
N GLU A 140 -14.68 7.20 10.39
CA GLU A 140 -15.75 6.37 9.87
C GLU A 140 -15.55 4.88 10.19
N ASN A 141 -14.30 4.42 10.13
CA ASN A 141 -13.97 3.02 10.39
C ASN A 141 -13.63 2.70 11.85
N GLY A 142 -13.71 3.67 12.75
CA GLY A 142 -13.46 3.50 14.18
C GLY A 142 -11.99 3.36 14.56
N PHE A 143 -11.07 3.82 13.71
CA PHE A 143 -9.63 3.85 13.98
C PHE A 143 -9.18 5.13 14.69
N LEU A 144 -10.01 6.19 14.64
CA LEU A 144 -9.80 7.46 15.30
C LEU A 144 -11.12 7.92 15.93
N SER A 145 -11.06 8.48 17.14
CA SER A 145 -12.20 9.15 17.77
C SER A 145 -12.40 10.53 17.14
N PRO A 146 -13.64 10.98 16.89
CA PRO A 146 -13.91 12.37 16.54
C PRO A 146 -13.35 13.32 17.62
N LEU A 147 -12.79 14.45 17.17
CA LEU A 147 -12.37 15.53 18.08
C LEU A 147 -13.57 16.21 18.72
#